data_6dcfe3a96f1b78a100016f8c1dd69877
#
_entry.id   6dcfe3a96f1b78a100016f8c1dd69877
#
_cell.length_a   1.000
_cell.length_b   1.000
_cell.length_c   1.000
_cell.angle_alpha   90.00
_cell.angle_beta   90.00
_cell.angle_gamma   90.00
#
_symmetry.space_group_name_H-M   'P 1'
#
loop_
_entity.id
_entity.type
_entity.pdbx_description
1 polymer ?
#
loop_
_entity_poly.entity_id
_entity_poly.type
_entity_poly.pdbx_seq_one_letter_code
_entity_poly.pdbx_strand_id
1 'polypeptide(L)'
;MNQTVTENHRLRDTIIIGAGLTGLTTAYYLTRKGCDIEVIEQSPCVGGQIRTYHENGFTFESGPNTGVISHPEVAELLAKLSPTCRLETAREASRQRLIWKGDRFHSLPSGLFSAITTPLFSTKDKFNILGEPFRSKGNNPDETIGELVQRRLGISYLHYAVDPFISGVYAGDPMRLVTRHALPKLYQLEQTYGSFILGGIAKSFSHRSERDRLATRKVFSTYGGLSNLTKALEQAIGIKRFSLGAISTSLMPCEQGWVVSFTDSCGIVNRIHCRKVITTAPAFALPSLLPFVPDKQMNRISNLTYAPVMQVSVGLRNTYGKEFHAFGGLIPSCEQKTVLGILFPSACFDNRSPEGGALYSYFLGGTRHPELLEKSDDEIIRLITTGLNEMLDYPAGIVPDLIRIFRHKKAIPQYESSSTDRFAAINELQKQYPGLVVAGNLKGGIGMADRIKQAVEIARER
;
A
#
# COMPACT_ATOMS: atom_id res chain seq x y z
N MET A 1 -40.66 26.92 -2.88
CA MET A 1 -39.66 27.51 -1.98
C MET A 1 -38.34 27.56 -2.74
N ASN A 2 -37.96 28.73 -3.25
CA ASN A 2 -36.66 28.93 -3.89
C ASN A 2 -35.59 28.88 -2.81
N GLN A 3 -34.83 27.79 -2.74
CA GLN A 3 -33.60 27.77 -1.97
C GLN A 3 -32.62 28.72 -2.66
N THR A 4 -32.35 29.84 -2.04
CA THR A 4 -31.25 30.75 -2.40
C THR A 4 -29.95 29.95 -2.19
N VAL A 5 -29.40 29.43 -3.30
CA VAL A 5 -28.05 28.87 -3.32
C VAL A 5 -27.09 30.03 -3.10
N THR A 6 -26.58 30.17 -1.89
CA THR A 6 -25.45 31.08 -1.61
C THR A 6 -24.21 30.50 -2.29
N GLU A 7 -23.94 30.95 -3.51
CA GLU A 7 -22.72 30.57 -4.23
C GLU A 7 -21.52 31.26 -3.57
N ASN A 8 -20.80 30.53 -2.75
CA ASN A 8 -19.52 30.97 -2.20
C ASN A 8 -18.44 30.81 -3.28
N HIS A 9 -18.21 31.85 -4.07
CA HIS A 9 -17.10 31.90 -5.03
C HIS A 9 -15.78 32.06 -4.29
N ARG A 10 -15.14 30.94 -3.97
CA ARG A 10 -13.78 30.89 -3.42
C ARG A 10 -12.79 30.73 -4.57
N LEU A 11 -11.67 31.44 -4.54
CA LEU A 11 -10.55 31.25 -5.47
C LEU A 11 -9.38 30.60 -4.72
N ARG A 12 -8.74 29.58 -5.34
CA ARG A 12 -7.55 28.91 -4.83
C ARG A 12 -6.50 28.77 -5.95
N ASP A 13 -5.24 28.62 -5.57
CA ASP A 13 -4.23 28.24 -6.56
C ASP A 13 -4.39 26.77 -6.95
N THR A 14 -4.54 25.91 -5.96
CA THR A 14 -4.63 24.46 -6.17
C THR A 14 -5.66 23.80 -5.26
N ILE A 15 -6.51 22.97 -5.84
CA ILE A 15 -7.40 22.06 -5.11
C ILE A 15 -6.83 20.64 -5.15
N ILE A 16 -6.85 19.95 -4.01
CA ILE A 16 -6.44 18.56 -3.90
C ILE A 16 -7.65 17.72 -3.53
N ILE A 17 -7.99 16.73 -4.36
CA ILE A 17 -9.11 15.82 -4.12
C ILE A 17 -8.56 14.52 -3.49
N GLY A 18 -8.99 14.27 -2.26
CA GLY A 18 -8.58 13.12 -1.44
C GLY A 18 -7.52 13.47 -0.39
N ALA A 19 -7.83 13.21 0.88
CA ALA A 19 -6.95 13.38 2.04
C ALA A 19 -6.28 12.05 2.46
N GLY A 20 -6.01 11.14 1.52
CA GLY A 20 -5.12 10.01 1.72
C GLY A 20 -3.65 10.45 1.76
N LEU A 21 -2.72 9.50 1.96
CA LEU A 21 -1.29 9.80 2.13
C LEU A 21 -0.69 10.62 0.97
N THR A 22 -1.06 10.32 -0.28
CA THR A 22 -0.60 11.10 -1.44
C THR A 22 -1.10 12.54 -1.38
N GLY A 23 -2.42 12.73 -1.18
CA GLY A 23 -3.02 14.07 -1.11
C GLY A 23 -2.47 14.91 0.03
N LEU A 24 -2.38 14.33 1.24
CA LEU A 24 -1.83 15.00 2.41
C LEU A 24 -0.36 15.39 2.21
N THR A 25 0.46 14.48 1.69
CA THR A 25 1.88 14.79 1.44
C THR A 25 2.03 15.88 0.37
N THR A 26 1.23 15.84 -0.69
CA THR A 26 1.21 16.89 -1.72
C THR A 26 0.80 18.23 -1.12
N ALA A 27 -0.29 18.27 -0.36
CA ALA A 27 -0.79 19.46 0.33
C ALA A 27 0.28 20.05 1.25
N TYR A 28 0.94 19.23 2.05
CA TYR A 28 2.03 19.64 2.93
C TYR A 28 3.14 20.37 2.18
N TYR A 29 3.65 19.77 1.10
CA TYR A 29 4.75 20.39 0.36
C TYR A 29 4.32 21.65 -0.43
N LEU A 30 3.09 21.70 -0.96
CA LEU A 30 2.56 22.90 -1.61
C LEU A 30 2.34 24.05 -0.62
N THR A 31 1.79 23.75 0.56
CA THR A 31 1.64 24.74 1.64
C THR A 31 3.00 25.31 2.07
N ARG A 32 4.03 24.46 2.19
CA ARG A 32 5.41 24.90 2.51
C ARG A 32 6.04 25.77 1.42
N LYS A 33 5.53 25.72 0.19
CA LYS A 33 5.91 26.62 -0.92
C LYS A 33 5.10 27.92 -0.97
N GLY A 34 4.17 28.11 -0.03
CA GLY A 34 3.31 29.30 0.00
C GLY A 34 2.12 29.25 -0.94
N CYS A 35 1.80 28.10 -1.54
CA CYS A 35 0.62 27.95 -2.39
C CYS A 35 -0.67 28.05 -1.56
N ASP A 36 -1.68 28.75 -2.08
CA ASP A 36 -3.02 28.75 -1.51
C ASP A 36 -3.75 27.49 -1.98
N ILE A 37 -3.95 26.55 -1.03
CA ILE A 37 -4.52 25.24 -1.32
C ILE A 37 -5.76 24.95 -0.47
N GLU A 38 -6.64 24.10 -1.00
CA GLU A 38 -7.70 23.47 -0.22
C GLU A 38 -7.74 21.96 -0.54
N VAL A 39 -7.96 21.14 0.49
CA VAL A 39 -8.07 19.68 0.38
C VAL A 39 -9.53 19.29 0.57
N ILE A 40 -10.12 18.60 -0.41
CA ILE A 40 -11.50 18.12 -0.38
C ILE A 40 -11.48 16.61 -0.18
N GLU A 41 -12.15 16.14 0.87
CA GLU A 41 -12.19 14.72 1.26
C GLU A 41 -13.64 14.28 1.57
N GLN A 42 -14.03 13.13 1.03
CA GLN A 42 -15.38 12.60 1.25
C GLN A 42 -15.59 12.05 2.67
N SER A 43 -14.54 11.54 3.29
CA SER A 43 -14.61 11.05 4.68
C SER A 43 -14.65 12.21 5.67
N PRO A 44 -15.26 12.02 6.86
CA PRO A 44 -15.24 13.03 7.92
C PRO A 44 -13.87 13.22 8.57
N CYS A 45 -12.86 12.48 8.15
CA CYS A 45 -11.50 12.56 8.68
C CYS A 45 -10.45 12.22 7.61
N VAL A 46 -9.24 12.75 7.78
CA VAL A 46 -8.09 12.51 6.91
C VAL A 46 -7.50 11.10 7.07
N GLY A 47 -6.61 10.68 6.17
CA GLY A 47 -5.81 9.46 6.26
C GLY A 47 -6.15 8.40 5.21
N GLY A 48 -7.34 8.46 4.60
CA GLY A 48 -7.79 7.46 3.64
C GLY A 48 -7.85 6.07 4.28
N GLN A 49 -7.06 5.13 3.76
CA GLN A 49 -6.99 3.76 4.30
C GLN A 49 -6.08 3.62 5.55
N ILE A 50 -5.33 4.64 5.94
CA ILE A 50 -4.51 4.62 7.15
C ILE A 50 -5.40 4.96 8.34
N ARG A 51 -5.74 3.95 9.12
CA ARG A 51 -6.60 4.06 10.31
C ARG A 51 -6.05 3.22 11.43
N THR A 52 -5.77 3.85 12.58
CA THR A 52 -5.35 3.20 13.81
C THR A 52 -6.49 3.20 14.82
N TYR A 53 -6.68 2.10 15.50
CA TYR A 53 -7.66 1.91 16.56
C TYR A 53 -6.96 1.58 17.88
N HIS A 54 -7.57 2.03 18.96
CA HIS A 54 -7.13 1.73 20.34
C HIS A 54 -8.31 1.13 21.09
N GLU A 55 -8.19 -0.11 21.51
CA GLU A 55 -9.25 -0.81 22.19
C GLU A 55 -8.70 -1.88 23.14
N ASN A 56 -9.21 -1.94 24.37
CA ASN A 56 -8.85 -2.93 25.38
C ASN A 56 -7.35 -3.05 25.66
N GLY A 57 -6.57 -1.96 25.45
CA GLY A 57 -5.11 -1.95 25.59
C GLY A 57 -4.36 -2.41 24.34
N PHE A 58 -5.06 -2.75 23.25
CA PHE A 58 -4.45 -3.04 21.95
C PHE A 58 -4.45 -1.81 21.05
N THR A 59 -3.38 -1.69 20.25
CA THR A 59 -3.27 -0.67 19.20
C THR A 59 -3.08 -1.37 17.86
N PHE A 60 -4.05 -1.26 16.95
CA PHE A 60 -4.08 -1.99 15.69
C PHE A 60 -4.53 -1.12 14.52
N GLU A 61 -4.13 -1.51 13.34
CA GLU A 61 -4.46 -0.85 12.08
C GLU A 61 -5.60 -1.58 11.36
N SER A 62 -6.40 -0.87 10.55
CA SER A 62 -7.41 -1.50 9.69
C SER A 62 -7.03 -1.52 8.21
N GLY A 63 -5.89 -0.96 7.86
CA GLY A 63 -5.35 -0.89 6.50
C GLY A 63 -3.86 -1.22 6.47
N PRO A 64 -2.98 -0.34 5.93
CA PRO A 64 -1.55 -0.55 6.03
C PRO A 64 -1.11 -0.67 7.49
N ASN A 65 -0.36 -1.73 7.82
CA ASN A 65 0.15 -1.95 9.19
C ASN A 65 1.52 -1.28 9.39
N THR A 66 2.30 -1.15 8.34
CA THR A 66 3.67 -0.65 8.37
C THR A 66 4.02 0.07 7.08
N GLY A 67 4.99 0.96 7.16
CA GLY A 67 5.69 1.50 6.01
C GLY A 67 7.13 0.98 5.91
N VAL A 68 7.80 1.26 4.79
CA VAL A 68 9.22 0.95 4.59
C VAL A 68 9.92 2.22 4.12
N ILE A 69 11.05 2.56 4.73
CA ILE A 69 11.89 3.71 4.32
C ILE A 69 12.67 3.31 3.06
N SER A 70 11.97 3.13 1.92
CA SER A 70 12.55 2.65 0.66
C SER A 70 12.95 3.77 -0.31
N HIS A 71 12.63 5.03 0.04
CA HIS A 71 12.97 6.24 -0.70
C HIS A 71 13.44 7.33 0.26
N PRO A 72 14.39 8.20 -0.13
CA PRO A 72 14.85 9.32 0.69
C PRO A 72 13.73 10.25 1.13
N GLU A 73 12.73 10.48 0.26
CA GLU A 73 11.57 11.34 0.52
C GLU A 73 10.80 10.92 1.77
N VAL A 74 10.78 9.63 2.11
CA VAL A 74 10.13 9.12 3.33
C VAL A 74 10.87 9.59 4.56
N ALA A 75 12.19 9.41 4.59
CA ALA A 75 13.02 9.84 5.72
C ALA A 75 12.98 11.37 5.90
N GLU A 76 13.06 12.11 4.78
CA GLU A 76 12.98 13.57 4.77
C GLU A 76 11.63 14.07 5.31
N LEU A 77 10.52 13.43 4.92
CA LEU A 77 9.18 13.79 5.41
C LEU A 77 9.05 13.54 6.91
N LEU A 78 9.43 12.35 7.36
CA LEU A 78 9.35 11.97 8.78
C LEU A 78 10.22 12.86 9.66
N ALA A 79 11.42 13.23 9.19
CA ALA A 79 12.28 14.19 9.89
C ALA A 79 11.64 15.58 10.00
N LYS A 80 10.97 16.06 8.94
CA LYS A 80 10.28 17.37 8.95
C LYS A 80 9.03 17.39 9.85
N LEU A 81 8.42 16.25 10.09
CA LEU A 81 7.24 16.14 10.97
C LEU A 81 7.60 15.86 12.43
N SER A 82 8.87 15.60 12.75
CA SER A 82 9.35 15.46 14.12
C SER A 82 9.35 16.85 14.83
N PRO A 83 8.99 16.93 16.13
CA PRO A 83 8.60 15.84 17.04
C PRO A 83 7.12 15.46 17.01
N THR A 84 6.26 16.17 16.25
CA THR A 84 4.81 15.93 16.22
C THR A 84 4.45 14.49 15.80
N CYS A 85 5.24 13.91 14.89
CA CYS A 85 5.12 12.52 14.46
C CYS A 85 6.39 11.76 14.85
N ARG A 86 6.35 11.03 15.97
CA ARG A 86 7.49 10.24 16.44
C ARG A 86 7.58 8.95 15.61
N LEU A 87 8.67 8.83 14.85
CA LEU A 87 8.99 7.60 14.10
C LEU A 87 9.31 6.45 15.06
N GLU A 88 8.78 5.26 14.75
CA GLU A 88 9.07 4.00 15.39
C GLU A 88 9.54 3.01 14.32
N THR A 89 10.76 2.46 14.46
CA THR A 89 11.27 1.42 13.55
C THR A 89 11.08 0.05 14.16
N ALA A 90 10.77 -0.94 13.31
CA ALA A 90 10.59 -2.31 13.78
C ALA A 90 11.86 -2.81 14.48
N ARG A 91 11.66 -3.60 15.55
CA ARG A 91 12.75 -4.21 16.34
C ARG A 91 13.61 -5.12 15.45
N GLU A 92 14.90 -5.15 15.67
CA GLU A 92 15.82 -6.04 14.93
C GLU A 92 15.47 -7.52 15.13
N ALA A 93 14.98 -7.90 16.32
CA ALA A 93 14.51 -9.26 16.62
C ALA A 93 13.35 -9.70 15.70
N SER A 94 12.52 -8.77 15.22
CA SER A 94 11.40 -9.04 14.31
C SER A 94 11.77 -8.94 12.83
N ARG A 95 13.05 -8.87 12.48
CA ARG A 95 13.51 -8.73 11.08
C ARG A 95 13.21 -9.95 10.23
N GLN A 96 13.08 -11.10 10.84
CA GLN A 96 12.83 -12.39 10.19
C GLN A 96 11.46 -12.40 9.50
N ARG A 97 11.41 -12.91 8.28
CA ARG A 97 10.19 -13.18 7.53
C ARG A 97 10.00 -14.68 7.40
N LEU A 98 8.79 -15.13 7.62
CA LEU A 98 8.45 -16.55 7.63
C LEU A 98 7.62 -16.91 6.41
N ILE A 99 7.82 -18.10 5.88
CA ILE A 99 7.03 -18.68 4.78
C ILE A 99 6.48 -20.01 5.26
N TRP A 100 5.18 -20.21 5.11
CA TRP A 100 4.53 -21.47 5.41
C TRP A 100 4.92 -22.53 4.38
N LYS A 101 5.27 -23.72 4.86
CA LYS A 101 5.48 -24.88 4.00
C LYS A 101 5.16 -26.17 4.75
N GLY A 102 4.21 -26.95 4.19
CA GLY A 102 3.72 -28.16 4.82
C GLY A 102 2.90 -27.85 6.08
N ASP A 103 3.50 -28.04 7.24
CA ASP A 103 2.85 -27.97 8.55
C ASP A 103 3.33 -26.81 9.44
N ARG A 104 4.29 -25.97 8.97
CA ARG A 104 4.91 -24.93 9.81
C ARG A 104 5.53 -23.78 9.04
N PHE A 105 5.86 -22.73 9.76
CA PHE A 105 6.62 -21.62 9.23
C PHE A 105 8.13 -21.90 9.17
N HIS A 106 8.75 -21.50 8.07
CA HIS A 106 10.19 -21.55 7.84
C HIS A 106 10.73 -20.15 7.58
N SER A 107 11.91 -19.83 8.09
CA SER A 107 12.55 -18.55 7.86
C SER A 107 12.95 -18.36 6.39
N LEU A 108 12.60 -17.21 5.82
CA LEU A 108 13.12 -16.81 4.51
C LEU A 108 14.63 -16.55 4.62
N PRO A 109 15.47 -17.09 3.73
CA PRO A 109 16.92 -16.89 3.80
C PRO A 109 17.29 -15.40 3.71
N SER A 110 18.18 -14.96 4.59
CA SER A 110 18.72 -13.60 4.63
C SER A 110 20.20 -13.51 4.23
N GLY A 111 20.86 -14.63 4.01
CA GLY A 111 22.27 -14.71 3.64
C GLY A 111 22.63 -16.04 2.98
N LEU A 112 23.89 -16.18 2.52
CA LEU A 112 24.35 -17.37 1.79
C LEU A 112 24.20 -18.69 2.57
N PHE A 113 24.59 -18.69 3.83
CA PHE A 113 24.47 -19.88 4.68
C PHE A 113 23.01 -20.32 4.84
N SER A 114 22.12 -19.39 5.16
CA SER A 114 20.69 -19.67 5.30
C SER A 114 20.05 -20.05 3.96
N ALA A 115 20.56 -19.54 2.82
CA ALA A 115 20.08 -19.94 1.49
C ALA A 115 20.46 -21.40 1.16
N ILE A 116 21.62 -21.89 1.64
CA ILE A 116 22.04 -23.27 1.44
C ILE A 116 21.25 -24.21 2.34
N THR A 117 21.00 -23.83 3.59
CA THR A 117 20.40 -24.70 4.61
C THR A 117 18.87 -24.69 4.62
N THR A 118 18.22 -23.67 4.01
CA THR A 118 16.76 -23.55 4.04
C THR A 118 16.04 -24.76 3.46
N PRO A 119 14.98 -25.26 4.12
CA PRO A 119 14.13 -26.34 3.59
C PRO A 119 13.09 -25.84 2.56
N LEU A 120 13.00 -24.51 2.36
CA LEU A 120 12.05 -23.93 1.39
C LEU A 120 12.31 -24.41 -0.04
N PHE A 121 13.60 -24.61 -0.40
CA PHE A 121 14.03 -24.99 -1.74
C PHE A 121 14.79 -26.32 -1.73
N SER A 122 14.55 -27.14 -2.74
CA SER A 122 15.30 -28.38 -2.92
C SER A 122 16.75 -28.11 -3.32
N THR A 123 17.61 -29.11 -3.14
CA THR A 123 19.01 -29.02 -3.58
C THR A 123 19.10 -28.71 -5.09
N LYS A 124 18.24 -29.32 -5.91
CA LYS A 124 18.14 -29.07 -7.36
C LYS A 124 17.80 -27.59 -7.65
N ASP A 125 16.86 -26.98 -6.92
CA ASP A 125 16.50 -25.57 -7.10
C ASP A 125 17.65 -24.64 -6.74
N LYS A 126 18.39 -24.97 -5.66
CA LYS A 126 19.57 -24.21 -5.22
C LYS A 126 20.69 -24.24 -6.27
N PHE A 127 20.91 -25.36 -6.96
CA PHE A 127 21.84 -25.43 -8.07
C PHE A 127 21.31 -24.70 -9.32
N ASN A 128 20.03 -24.80 -9.61
CA ASN A 128 19.43 -24.13 -10.76
C ASN A 128 19.60 -22.61 -10.72
N ILE A 129 19.61 -21.98 -9.54
CA ILE A 129 19.79 -20.54 -9.42
C ILE A 129 21.20 -20.08 -9.84
N LEU A 130 22.21 -20.94 -9.72
CA LEU A 130 23.58 -20.63 -10.17
C LEU A 130 23.66 -20.47 -11.71
N GLY A 131 22.75 -21.08 -12.45
CA GLY A 131 22.62 -20.93 -13.89
C GLY A 131 21.87 -19.65 -14.32
N GLU A 132 21.32 -18.88 -13.38
CA GLU A 132 20.54 -17.68 -13.67
C GLU A 132 21.30 -16.65 -14.53
N PRO A 133 22.59 -16.34 -14.30
CA PRO A 133 23.32 -15.40 -15.13
C PRO A 133 23.45 -15.76 -16.61
N PHE A 134 23.33 -17.05 -16.92
CA PHE A 134 23.46 -17.57 -18.29
C PHE A 134 22.12 -17.69 -19.04
N ARG A 135 21.00 -17.38 -18.39
CA ARG A 135 19.67 -17.43 -19.02
C ARG A 135 19.43 -16.18 -19.86
N SER A 136 18.82 -16.38 -21.02
CA SER A 136 18.50 -15.29 -21.95
C SER A 136 17.58 -14.24 -21.31
N LYS A 137 17.85 -12.98 -21.61
CA LYS A 137 17.01 -11.86 -21.24
C LYS A 137 15.65 -11.94 -21.96
N GLY A 138 14.57 -11.61 -21.23
CA GLY A 138 13.23 -11.54 -21.81
C GLY A 138 13.04 -10.29 -22.67
N ASN A 139 12.26 -10.45 -23.76
CA ASN A 139 11.96 -9.37 -24.70
C ASN A 139 10.50 -8.90 -24.60
N ASN A 140 9.64 -9.61 -23.86
CA ASN A 140 8.25 -9.23 -23.69
C ASN A 140 8.15 -8.16 -22.57
N PRO A 141 7.79 -6.90 -22.90
CA PRO A 141 7.64 -5.85 -21.91
C PRO A 141 6.44 -6.10 -20.98
N ASP A 142 5.46 -6.89 -21.38
CA ASP A 142 4.27 -7.23 -20.60
C ASP A 142 4.39 -8.59 -19.89
N GLU A 143 5.63 -9.15 -19.82
CA GLU A 143 5.90 -10.38 -19.08
C GLU A 143 5.45 -10.24 -17.63
N THR A 144 4.64 -11.20 -17.18
CA THR A 144 4.15 -11.23 -15.80
C THR A 144 5.27 -11.57 -14.82
N ILE A 145 5.05 -11.26 -13.54
CA ILE A 145 6.01 -11.60 -12.48
C ILE A 145 6.21 -13.12 -12.43
N GLY A 146 5.13 -13.88 -12.57
CA GLY A 146 5.19 -15.35 -12.55
C GLY A 146 6.00 -15.93 -13.69
N GLU A 147 5.75 -15.48 -14.92
CA GLU A 147 6.50 -15.91 -16.12
C GLU A 147 7.99 -15.54 -15.99
N LEU A 148 8.31 -14.31 -15.60
CA LEU A 148 9.68 -13.86 -15.39
C LEU A 148 10.40 -14.72 -14.36
N VAL A 149 9.79 -14.96 -13.20
CA VAL A 149 10.41 -15.74 -12.12
C VAL A 149 10.55 -17.20 -12.51
N GLN A 150 9.54 -17.79 -13.15
CA GLN A 150 9.59 -19.17 -13.62
C GLN A 150 10.72 -19.37 -14.65
N ARG A 151 10.86 -18.44 -15.59
CA ARG A 151 11.92 -18.45 -16.61
C ARG A 151 13.32 -18.26 -16.00
N ARG A 152 13.46 -17.33 -15.03
CA ARG A 152 14.77 -16.95 -14.47
C ARG A 152 15.19 -17.80 -13.28
N LEU A 153 14.30 -18.17 -12.41
CA LEU A 153 14.61 -18.81 -11.12
C LEU A 153 14.01 -20.22 -11.01
N GLY A 154 12.93 -20.50 -11.75
CA GLY A 154 12.20 -21.76 -11.70
C GLY A 154 10.97 -21.72 -10.80
N ILE A 155 10.15 -22.77 -10.93
CA ILE A 155 8.81 -22.86 -10.32
C ILE A 155 8.85 -22.86 -8.79
N SER A 156 9.87 -23.45 -8.18
CA SER A 156 9.97 -23.54 -6.72
C SER A 156 10.17 -22.15 -6.09
N TYR A 157 10.98 -21.29 -6.72
CA TYR A 157 11.14 -19.90 -6.28
C TYR A 157 9.89 -19.06 -6.52
N LEU A 158 9.13 -19.36 -7.60
CA LEU A 158 7.83 -18.75 -7.79
C LEU A 158 6.90 -19.10 -6.61
N HIS A 159 6.78 -20.37 -6.26
CA HIS A 159 5.86 -20.84 -5.23
C HIS A 159 6.22 -20.37 -3.82
N TYR A 160 7.49 -20.48 -3.41
CA TYR A 160 7.88 -20.28 -2.00
C TYR A 160 8.62 -18.96 -1.72
N ALA A 161 8.86 -18.13 -2.72
CA ALA A 161 9.45 -16.81 -2.50
C ALA A 161 8.57 -15.70 -3.08
N VAL A 162 8.17 -15.79 -4.34
CA VAL A 162 7.55 -14.67 -5.06
C VAL A 162 6.03 -14.68 -4.92
N ASP A 163 5.37 -15.83 -5.05
CA ASP A 163 3.93 -15.93 -4.87
C ASP A 163 3.48 -15.47 -3.46
N PRO A 164 4.06 -15.95 -2.34
CA PRO A 164 3.66 -15.47 -1.02
C PRO A 164 3.95 -13.97 -0.84
N PHE A 165 5.04 -13.44 -1.42
CA PHE A 165 5.31 -12.01 -1.39
C PHE A 165 4.26 -11.21 -2.15
N ILE A 166 3.90 -11.63 -3.36
CA ILE A 166 2.87 -10.95 -4.18
C ILE A 166 1.49 -11.07 -3.53
N SER A 167 1.13 -12.24 -3.02
CA SER A 167 -0.12 -12.44 -2.29
C SER A 167 -0.19 -11.58 -1.02
N GLY A 168 0.91 -11.45 -0.28
CA GLY A 168 0.95 -10.63 0.93
C GLY A 168 0.99 -9.13 0.72
N VAL A 169 1.59 -8.66 -0.39
CA VAL A 169 1.78 -7.21 -0.67
C VAL A 169 0.69 -6.67 -1.59
N TYR A 170 0.35 -7.41 -2.66
CA TYR A 170 -0.64 -7.02 -3.66
C TYR A 170 -2.01 -7.66 -3.45
N ALA A 171 -2.10 -8.68 -2.59
CA ALA A 171 -3.24 -9.59 -2.52
C ALA A 171 -3.64 -10.10 -3.92
N GLY A 172 -2.65 -10.21 -4.80
CA GLY A 172 -2.79 -10.46 -6.23
C GLY A 172 -2.20 -11.80 -6.66
N ASP A 173 -2.24 -12.02 -7.98
CA ASP A 173 -1.68 -13.20 -8.63
C ASP A 173 -0.42 -12.82 -9.42
N PRO A 174 0.75 -13.41 -9.14
CA PRO A 174 1.97 -13.14 -9.90
C PRO A 174 1.86 -13.49 -11.39
N MET A 175 0.92 -14.39 -11.77
CA MET A 175 0.66 -14.72 -13.17
C MET A 175 -0.17 -13.68 -13.93
N ARG A 176 -0.66 -12.63 -13.25
CA ARG A 176 -1.45 -11.55 -13.84
C ARG A 176 -0.77 -10.19 -13.77
N LEU A 177 0.06 -9.97 -12.75
CA LEU A 177 0.76 -8.70 -12.54
C LEU A 177 1.94 -8.57 -13.50
N VAL A 178 1.97 -7.48 -14.27
CA VAL A 178 3.07 -7.15 -15.21
C VAL A 178 4.28 -6.62 -14.46
N THR A 179 5.43 -7.25 -14.66
CA THR A 179 6.64 -7.00 -13.86
C THR A 179 7.12 -5.56 -13.92
N ARG A 180 7.13 -4.94 -15.10
CA ARG A 180 7.61 -3.55 -15.28
C ARG A 180 6.79 -2.52 -14.53
N HIS A 181 5.52 -2.83 -14.23
CA HIS A 181 4.60 -1.94 -13.53
C HIS A 181 4.52 -2.24 -12.03
N ALA A 182 4.48 -3.52 -11.64
CA ALA A 182 4.36 -3.93 -10.25
C ALA A 182 5.72 -3.99 -9.53
N LEU A 183 6.76 -4.48 -10.19
CA LEU A 183 8.12 -4.60 -9.64
C LEU A 183 9.16 -3.96 -10.57
N PRO A 184 9.10 -2.65 -10.84
CA PRO A 184 9.97 -1.98 -11.82
C PRO A 184 11.47 -2.15 -11.52
N LYS A 185 11.85 -2.23 -10.24
CA LYS A 185 13.26 -2.46 -9.86
C LYS A 185 13.75 -3.83 -10.27
N LEU A 186 12.91 -4.87 -10.19
CA LEU A 186 13.23 -6.23 -10.61
C LEU A 186 13.35 -6.29 -12.14
N TYR A 187 12.39 -5.70 -12.85
CA TYR A 187 12.42 -5.57 -14.31
C TYR A 187 13.70 -4.88 -14.79
N GLN A 188 14.05 -3.74 -14.18
CA GLN A 188 15.28 -3.00 -14.54
C GLN A 188 16.57 -3.79 -14.29
N LEU A 189 16.61 -4.65 -13.26
CA LEU A 189 17.79 -5.49 -13.02
C LEU A 189 18.06 -6.39 -14.24
N GLU A 190 17.05 -7.09 -14.73
CA GLU A 190 17.20 -7.91 -15.92
C GLU A 190 17.47 -7.06 -17.16
N GLN A 191 16.72 -5.96 -17.36
CA GLN A 191 16.89 -5.13 -18.56
C GLN A 191 18.29 -4.50 -18.66
N THR A 192 18.88 -4.11 -17.53
CA THR A 192 20.19 -3.43 -17.50
C THR A 192 21.36 -4.40 -17.45
N TYR A 193 21.25 -5.48 -16.67
CA TYR A 193 22.38 -6.37 -16.39
C TYR A 193 22.22 -7.77 -16.98
N GLY A 194 21.06 -8.07 -17.61
CA GLY A 194 20.75 -9.40 -18.15
C GLY A 194 20.52 -10.48 -17.08
N SER A 195 20.68 -10.16 -15.79
CA SER A 195 20.64 -11.11 -14.68
C SER A 195 20.28 -10.43 -13.36
N PHE A 196 19.52 -11.10 -12.51
CA PHE A 196 19.24 -10.64 -11.15
C PHE A 196 20.47 -10.72 -10.26
N ILE A 197 21.25 -11.80 -10.39
CA ILE A 197 22.46 -12.02 -9.61
C ILE A 197 23.52 -10.98 -9.99
N LEU A 198 23.84 -10.85 -11.28
CA LEU A 198 24.83 -9.88 -11.75
C LEU A 198 24.40 -8.44 -11.44
N GLY A 199 23.11 -8.13 -11.63
CA GLY A 199 22.55 -6.83 -11.29
C GLY A 199 22.60 -6.53 -9.80
N GLY A 200 22.36 -7.52 -8.94
CA GLY A 200 22.49 -7.41 -7.50
C GLY A 200 23.94 -7.12 -7.07
N ILE A 201 24.89 -7.85 -7.65
CA ILE A 201 26.33 -7.65 -7.43
C ILE A 201 26.74 -6.24 -7.89
N ALA A 202 26.42 -5.86 -9.13
CA ALA A 202 26.75 -4.54 -9.67
C ALA A 202 26.22 -3.39 -8.80
N LYS A 203 24.96 -3.52 -8.33
CA LYS A 203 24.33 -2.53 -7.43
C LYS A 203 24.96 -2.50 -6.04
N SER A 204 25.56 -3.58 -5.55
CA SER A 204 26.25 -3.58 -4.25
C SER A 204 27.53 -2.74 -4.29
N PHE A 205 28.17 -2.63 -5.44
CA PHE A 205 29.36 -1.80 -5.67
C PHE A 205 29.03 -0.37 -6.14
N SER A 206 27.77 -0.06 -6.45
CA SER A 206 27.40 1.28 -6.90
C SER A 206 27.52 2.29 -5.77
N HIS A 207 28.12 3.44 -6.08
CA HIS A 207 28.18 4.55 -5.13
C HIS A 207 26.79 5.08 -4.82
N ARG A 208 26.45 5.18 -3.54
CA ARG A 208 25.19 5.80 -3.08
C ARG A 208 25.50 7.21 -2.61
N SER A 209 24.75 8.19 -3.10
CA SER A 209 24.81 9.55 -2.57
C SER A 209 24.41 9.55 -1.08
N GLU A 210 24.78 10.61 -0.36
CA GLU A 210 24.36 10.80 1.04
C GLU A 210 22.83 10.77 1.17
N ARG A 211 22.13 11.39 0.20
CA ARG A 211 20.68 11.37 0.15
C ARG A 211 20.12 9.96 -0.04
N ASP A 212 20.71 9.14 -0.92
CA ASP A 212 20.27 7.76 -1.14
C ASP A 212 20.46 6.87 0.09
N ARG A 213 21.42 7.18 0.94
CA ARG A 213 21.65 6.46 2.23
C ARG A 213 20.50 6.66 3.22
N LEU A 214 19.71 7.73 3.10
CA LEU A 214 18.51 7.94 3.91
C LEU A 214 17.45 6.83 3.67
N ALA A 215 17.46 6.20 2.50
CA ALA A 215 16.60 5.03 2.19
C ALA A 215 17.11 3.76 2.89
N THR A 216 16.97 3.70 4.19
CA THR A 216 17.51 2.64 5.07
C THR A 216 16.86 1.28 4.89
N ARG A 217 15.70 1.24 4.21
CA ARG A 217 14.80 0.07 4.05
C ARG A 217 14.28 -0.51 5.38
N LYS A 218 14.42 0.20 6.48
CA LYS A 218 13.81 -0.18 7.75
C LYS A 218 12.30 -0.13 7.64
N VAL A 219 11.65 -1.12 8.23
CA VAL A 219 10.21 -1.13 8.44
C VAL A 219 9.89 -0.12 9.53
N PHE A 220 8.86 0.67 9.33
CA PHE A 220 8.46 1.69 10.31
C PHE A 220 6.95 1.71 10.55
N SER A 221 6.61 2.23 11.69
CA SER A 221 5.33 2.75 12.09
C SER A 221 5.54 4.12 12.76
N THR A 222 4.52 4.66 13.40
CA THR A 222 4.64 5.81 14.29
C THR A 222 4.21 5.41 15.69
N TYR A 223 4.80 6.05 16.71
CA TYR A 223 4.41 5.81 18.08
C TYR A 223 2.90 6.06 18.25
N GLY A 224 2.18 5.05 18.79
CA GLY A 224 0.73 5.07 18.87
C GLY A 224 -0.03 4.79 17.58
N GLY A 225 0.65 4.30 16.51
CA GLY A 225 0.04 3.86 15.26
C GLY A 225 0.11 4.85 14.10
N LEU A 226 -0.07 4.33 12.88
CA LEU A 226 0.16 5.07 11.63
C LEU A 226 -0.73 6.29 11.42
N SER A 227 -1.91 6.34 12.05
CA SER A 227 -2.79 7.53 11.99
C SER A 227 -2.11 8.79 12.52
N ASN A 228 -1.08 8.69 13.36
CA ASN A 228 -0.35 9.85 13.85
C ASN A 228 0.46 10.53 12.74
N LEU A 229 0.90 9.82 11.70
CA LEU A 229 1.50 10.41 10.51
C LEU A 229 0.50 11.31 9.76
N THR A 230 -0.71 10.80 9.53
CA THR A 230 -1.73 11.56 8.78
C THR A 230 -2.27 12.75 9.57
N LYS A 231 -2.42 12.61 10.89
CA LYS A 231 -2.78 13.72 11.80
C LYS A 231 -1.69 14.80 11.87
N ALA A 232 -0.41 14.39 11.91
CA ALA A 232 0.70 15.34 11.90
C ALA A 232 0.76 16.14 10.58
N LEU A 233 0.48 15.48 9.45
CA LEU A 233 0.34 16.16 8.16
C LEU A 233 -0.82 17.15 8.16
N GLU A 234 -2.00 16.76 8.63
CA GLU A 234 -3.18 17.62 8.75
C GLU A 234 -2.88 18.88 9.57
N GLN A 235 -2.27 18.70 10.75
CA GLN A 235 -1.86 19.81 11.61
C GLN A 235 -0.85 20.74 10.93
N ALA A 236 0.16 20.17 10.25
CA ALA A 236 1.19 20.94 9.57
C ALA A 236 0.68 21.70 8.32
N ILE A 237 -0.36 21.20 7.65
CA ILE A 237 -1.07 21.86 6.55
C ILE A 237 -1.97 22.97 7.09
N GLY A 238 -2.61 22.75 8.22
CA GLY A 238 -3.58 23.63 8.86
C GLY A 238 -5.03 23.20 8.60
N ILE A 239 -5.75 22.91 9.68
CA ILE A 239 -7.10 22.32 9.66
C ILE A 239 -8.10 23.13 8.80
N LYS A 240 -7.97 24.47 8.77
CA LYS A 240 -8.84 25.36 7.99
C LYS A 240 -8.73 25.17 6.46
N ARG A 241 -7.75 24.42 5.98
CA ARG A 241 -7.53 24.11 4.56
C ARG A 241 -8.24 22.83 4.10
N PHE A 242 -9.07 22.24 4.95
CA PHE A 242 -9.77 20.98 4.68
C PHE A 242 -11.28 21.19 4.60
N SER A 243 -11.88 20.64 3.55
CA SER A 243 -13.33 20.41 3.43
C SER A 243 -13.57 18.91 3.54
N LEU A 244 -13.87 18.45 4.77
CA LEU A 244 -14.13 17.04 5.09
C LEU A 244 -15.63 16.72 4.98
N GLY A 245 -15.98 15.47 4.71
CA GLY A 245 -17.36 15.04 4.51
C GLY A 245 -17.97 15.53 3.20
N ALA A 246 -17.13 15.88 2.22
CA ALA A 246 -17.56 16.37 0.92
C ALA A 246 -18.09 15.24 0.05
N ILE A 247 -19.38 15.29 -0.29
CA ILE A 247 -20.03 14.30 -1.17
C ILE A 247 -20.33 14.92 -2.53
N SER A 248 -20.62 14.05 -3.53
CA SER A 248 -20.95 14.48 -4.90
C SER A 248 -19.92 15.43 -5.53
N THR A 249 -18.63 15.22 -5.22
CA THR A 249 -17.56 16.06 -5.76
C THR A 249 -17.42 15.84 -7.26
N SER A 250 -17.36 16.95 -8.02
CA SER A 250 -17.15 16.94 -9.47
C SER A 250 -16.25 18.09 -9.91
N LEU A 251 -15.54 17.89 -11.01
CA LEU A 251 -14.65 18.87 -11.64
C LEU A 251 -15.17 19.22 -13.02
N MET A 252 -15.05 20.51 -13.36
CA MET A 252 -15.34 21.01 -14.71
C MET A 252 -14.23 21.97 -15.15
N PRO A 253 -13.69 21.84 -16.37
CA PRO A 253 -12.78 22.84 -16.91
C PRO A 253 -13.51 24.15 -17.16
N CYS A 254 -12.83 25.28 -16.98
CA CYS A 254 -13.33 26.62 -17.33
C CYS A 254 -12.20 27.42 -18.01
N GLU A 255 -12.51 28.63 -18.52
CA GLU A 255 -11.55 29.43 -19.28
C GLU A 255 -10.23 29.72 -18.54
N GLN A 256 -10.28 29.86 -17.22
CA GLN A 256 -9.11 30.20 -16.40
C GLN A 256 -8.68 29.07 -15.45
N GLY A 257 -8.99 27.83 -15.76
CA GLY A 257 -8.62 26.68 -14.96
C GLY A 257 -9.78 25.73 -14.69
N TRP A 258 -10.23 25.61 -13.44
CA TRP A 258 -11.15 24.58 -12.99
C TRP A 258 -12.20 25.11 -12.05
N VAL A 259 -13.40 24.53 -12.13
CA VAL A 259 -14.45 24.65 -11.13
C VAL A 259 -14.59 23.32 -10.43
N VAL A 260 -14.44 23.33 -9.10
CA VAL A 260 -14.67 22.16 -8.24
C VAL A 260 -15.97 22.37 -7.50
N SER A 261 -16.92 21.48 -7.67
CA SER A 261 -18.21 21.49 -7.00
C SER A 261 -18.35 20.31 -6.05
N PHE A 262 -18.87 20.52 -4.85
CA PHE A 262 -19.16 19.46 -3.89
C PHE A 262 -20.27 19.88 -2.93
N THR A 263 -20.94 18.91 -2.32
CA THR A 263 -21.90 19.13 -1.23
C THR A 263 -21.20 18.87 0.10
N ASP A 264 -21.24 19.83 1.03
CA ASP A 264 -20.67 19.65 2.37
C ASP A 264 -21.57 18.84 3.29
N SER A 265 -21.12 18.59 4.52
CA SER A 265 -21.85 17.83 5.54
C SER A 265 -23.17 18.49 5.98
N CYS A 266 -23.36 19.77 5.71
CA CYS A 266 -24.60 20.52 5.98
C CYS A 266 -25.58 20.47 4.80
N GLY A 267 -25.22 19.80 3.68
CA GLY A 267 -26.03 19.74 2.47
C GLY A 267 -25.90 20.98 1.56
N ILE A 268 -24.94 21.87 1.85
CA ILE A 268 -24.72 23.10 1.07
C ILE A 268 -23.81 22.76 -0.11
N VAL A 269 -24.22 23.20 -1.32
CA VAL A 269 -23.39 23.08 -2.52
C VAL A 269 -22.34 24.19 -2.52
N ASN A 270 -21.08 23.77 -2.52
CA ASN A 270 -19.93 24.66 -2.60
C ASN A 270 -19.34 24.61 -4.01
N ARG A 271 -18.85 25.76 -4.52
CA ARG A 271 -18.12 25.90 -5.77
C ARG A 271 -16.83 26.68 -5.54
N ILE A 272 -15.70 26.11 -5.99
CA ILE A 272 -14.38 26.70 -5.83
C ILE A 272 -13.72 26.77 -7.20
N HIS A 273 -13.23 27.97 -7.58
CA HIS A 273 -12.42 28.17 -8.77
C HIS A 273 -10.94 27.97 -8.42
N CYS A 274 -10.18 27.30 -9.29
CA CYS A 274 -8.76 27.12 -9.08
C CYS A 274 -7.99 26.97 -10.40
N ARG A 275 -6.69 27.22 -10.36
CA ARG A 275 -5.82 27.05 -11.54
C ARG A 275 -5.41 25.60 -11.76
N LYS A 276 -5.23 24.84 -10.69
CA LYS A 276 -4.74 23.46 -10.72
C LYS A 276 -5.61 22.56 -9.83
N VAL A 277 -5.88 21.36 -10.33
CA VAL A 277 -6.54 20.31 -9.55
C VAL A 277 -5.65 19.07 -9.53
N ILE A 278 -5.41 18.52 -8.34
CA ILE A 278 -4.69 17.28 -8.14
C ILE A 278 -5.67 16.28 -7.54
N THR A 279 -6.06 15.26 -8.32
CA THR A 279 -6.90 14.19 -7.78
C THR A 279 -6.07 13.00 -7.37
N THR A 280 -6.31 12.49 -6.18
CA THR A 280 -5.77 11.23 -5.66
C THR A 280 -6.87 10.19 -5.45
N ALA A 281 -8.03 10.45 -6.04
CA ALA A 281 -9.18 9.54 -6.01
C ALA A 281 -8.86 8.20 -6.68
N PRO A 282 -9.44 7.09 -6.20
CA PRO A 282 -9.26 5.79 -6.83
C PRO A 282 -9.90 5.77 -8.23
N ALA A 283 -9.41 4.89 -9.10
CA ALA A 283 -9.83 4.83 -10.50
C ALA A 283 -11.35 4.71 -10.68
N PHE A 284 -12.01 3.92 -9.85
CA PHE A 284 -13.47 3.72 -9.90
C PHE A 284 -14.30 4.95 -9.53
N ALA A 285 -13.70 5.97 -8.91
CA ALA A 285 -14.38 7.22 -8.57
C ALA A 285 -14.19 8.31 -9.66
N LEU A 286 -13.26 8.11 -10.60
CA LEU A 286 -12.97 9.10 -11.62
C LEU A 286 -14.12 9.39 -12.60
N PRO A 287 -14.97 8.42 -12.99
CA PRO A 287 -16.09 8.73 -13.89
C PRO A 287 -17.05 9.79 -13.33
N SER A 288 -17.41 9.71 -12.06
CA SER A 288 -18.25 10.73 -11.42
C SER A 288 -17.51 12.01 -11.09
N LEU A 289 -16.22 11.93 -10.82
CA LEU A 289 -15.39 13.08 -10.50
C LEU A 289 -15.09 13.95 -11.73
N LEU A 290 -14.90 13.32 -12.90
CA LEU A 290 -14.50 13.96 -14.17
C LEU A 290 -15.56 13.74 -15.26
N PRO A 291 -16.80 14.25 -15.09
CA PRO A 291 -17.92 13.92 -15.98
C PRO A 291 -17.77 14.49 -17.40
N PHE A 292 -16.83 15.39 -17.63
CA PHE A 292 -16.50 15.95 -18.94
C PHE A 292 -15.61 15.04 -19.81
N VAL A 293 -15.01 13.99 -19.21
CA VAL A 293 -14.14 13.06 -19.95
C VAL A 293 -15.02 12.04 -20.69
N PRO A 294 -14.85 11.89 -22.01
CA PRO A 294 -15.63 10.90 -22.77
C PRO A 294 -15.47 9.48 -22.25
N ASP A 295 -16.57 8.71 -22.23
CA ASP A 295 -16.61 7.35 -21.69
C ASP A 295 -15.52 6.43 -22.25
N LYS A 296 -15.23 6.52 -23.55
CA LYS A 296 -14.17 5.72 -24.20
C LYS A 296 -12.80 5.97 -23.58
N GLN A 297 -12.46 7.22 -23.27
CA GLN A 297 -11.19 7.59 -22.62
C GLN A 297 -11.23 7.25 -21.14
N MET A 298 -12.35 7.54 -20.47
CA MET A 298 -12.52 7.25 -19.04
C MET A 298 -12.43 5.76 -18.74
N ASN A 299 -13.01 4.90 -19.55
CA ASN A 299 -12.96 3.45 -19.39
C ASN A 299 -11.52 2.89 -19.43
N ARG A 300 -10.63 3.46 -20.25
CA ARG A 300 -9.19 3.10 -20.25
C ARG A 300 -8.52 3.40 -18.91
N ILE A 301 -9.00 4.40 -18.18
CA ILE A 301 -8.45 4.81 -16.88
C ILE A 301 -9.14 4.09 -15.71
N SER A 302 -10.46 4.04 -15.72
CA SER A 302 -11.28 3.57 -14.60
C SER A 302 -11.42 2.04 -14.52
N ASN A 303 -11.23 1.32 -15.65
CA ASN A 303 -11.28 -0.14 -15.68
C ASN A 303 -10.00 -0.74 -15.07
N LEU A 304 -9.88 -0.60 -13.77
CA LEU A 304 -8.76 -1.09 -12.96
C LEU A 304 -9.28 -2.08 -11.94
N THR A 305 -8.74 -3.30 -11.99
CA THR A 305 -9.02 -4.33 -10.98
C THR A 305 -8.43 -3.92 -9.63
N TYR A 306 -9.24 -3.99 -8.58
CA TYR A 306 -8.79 -3.86 -7.19
C TYR A 306 -8.96 -5.20 -6.49
N ALA A 307 -7.89 -5.70 -5.88
CA ALA A 307 -8.00 -6.88 -5.02
C ALA A 307 -8.82 -6.53 -3.77
N PRO A 308 -9.84 -7.33 -3.45
CA PRO A 308 -10.53 -7.21 -2.18
C PRO A 308 -9.67 -7.82 -1.06
N VAL A 309 -9.61 -7.18 0.10
CA VAL A 309 -8.83 -7.66 1.24
C VAL A 309 -9.67 -7.59 2.50
N MET A 310 -9.66 -8.67 3.27
CA MET A 310 -10.11 -8.69 4.64
C MET A 310 -8.91 -8.71 5.56
N GLN A 311 -8.89 -7.78 6.52
CA GLN A 311 -7.92 -7.77 7.60
C GLN A 311 -8.63 -8.10 8.91
N VAL A 312 -8.06 -9.03 9.69
CA VAL A 312 -8.57 -9.37 11.01
C VAL A 312 -7.50 -9.14 12.05
N SER A 313 -7.74 -8.17 12.95
CA SER A 313 -6.87 -7.91 14.10
C SER A 313 -7.27 -8.82 15.25
N VAL A 314 -6.30 -9.55 15.80
CA VAL A 314 -6.49 -10.56 16.85
C VAL A 314 -5.56 -10.25 18.01
N GLY A 315 -6.13 -9.96 19.17
CA GLY A 315 -5.39 -9.66 20.39
C GLY A 315 -5.55 -10.75 21.45
N LEU A 316 -4.44 -11.13 22.07
CA LEU A 316 -4.37 -12.07 23.16
C LEU A 316 -3.66 -11.41 24.35
N ARG A 317 -4.25 -11.42 25.54
CA ARG A 317 -3.61 -10.98 26.79
C ARG A 317 -2.67 -12.06 27.33
N ASN A 318 -3.02 -13.31 27.14
CA ASN A 318 -2.20 -14.45 27.50
C ASN A 318 -1.64 -15.13 26.27
N THR A 319 -0.34 -15.16 26.12
CA THR A 319 0.34 -15.80 25.00
C THR A 319 0.64 -17.28 25.22
N TYR A 320 0.28 -17.85 26.38
CA TYR A 320 0.57 -19.25 26.73
C TYR A 320 2.05 -19.61 26.56
N GLY A 321 2.94 -18.64 26.85
CA GLY A 321 4.38 -18.80 26.68
C GLY A 321 4.88 -18.75 25.22
N LYS A 322 4.00 -18.41 24.25
CA LYS A 322 4.42 -18.26 22.86
C LYS A 322 5.01 -16.86 22.63
N GLU A 323 6.20 -16.81 22.07
CA GLU A 323 6.87 -15.60 21.65
C GLU A 323 7.29 -15.70 20.19
N PHE A 324 6.94 -14.70 19.41
CA PHE A 324 7.29 -14.64 17.99
C PHE A 324 8.31 -13.52 17.76
N HIS A 325 9.51 -13.90 17.31
CA HIS A 325 10.59 -12.98 16.95
C HIS A 325 10.68 -12.82 15.41
N ALA A 326 9.56 -12.46 14.79
CA ALA A 326 9.47 -12.29 13.34
C ALA A 326 8.55 -11.10 12.98
N PHE A 327 8.70 -10.60 11.77
CA PHE A 327 7.79 -9.61 11.19
C PHE A 327 6.40 -10.18 10.94
N GLY A 328 6.36 -11.44 10.55
CA GLY A 328 5.16 -12.17 10.21
C GLY A 328 5.47 -13.35 9.31
N GLY A 329 4.41 -14.08 8.95
CA GLY A 329 4.45 -15.24 8.06
C GLY A 329 3.55 -15.03 6.85
N LEU A 330 4.04 -15.40 5.67
CA LEU A 330 3.30 -15.42 4.42
C LEU A 330 2.97 -16.87 4.03
N ILE A 331 1.82 -17.05 3.41
CA ILE A 331 1.33 -18.36 3.02
C ILE A 331 1.31 -18.45 1.49
N PRO A 332 2.10 -19.36 0.89
CA PRO A 332 2.08 -19.63 -0.54
C PRO A 332 0.71 -20.16 -0.99
N SER A 333 0.25 -19.77 -2.17
CA SER A 333 -1.02 -20.25 -2.71
C SER A 333 -1.05 -21.77 -2.96
N CYS A 334 0.10 -22.37 -3.23
CA CYS A 334 0.24 -23.82 -3.40
C CYS A 334 -0.04 -24.63 -2.12
N GLU A 335 0.00 -23.99 -0.95
CA GLU A 335 -0.32 -24.63 0.34
C GLU A 335 -1.83 -24.66 0.64
N GLN A 336 -2.66 -24.09 -0.25
CA GLN A 336 -4.13 -24.15 -0.22
C GLN A 336 -4.78 -23.71 1.10
N LYS A 337 -4.14 -22.80 1.83
CA LYS A 337 -4.70 -22.16 3.03
C LYS A 337 -5.49 -20.91 2.65
N THR A 338 -6.53 -20.61 3.42
CA THR A 338 -7.38 -19.42 3.21
C THR A 338 -6.74 -18.10 3.61
N VAL A 339 -5.69 -18.13 4.43
CA VAL A 339 -4.96 -16.95 4.93
C VAL A 339 -3.84 -16.61 3.98
N LEU A 340 -3.73 -15.36 3.56
CA LEU A 340 -2.62 -14.84 2.73
C LEU A 340 -1.35 -14.62 3.54
N GLY A 341 -1.51 -14.20 4.79
CA GLY A 341 -0.40 -13.92 5.70
C GLY A 341 -0.87 -13.47 7.07
N ILE A 342 0.05 -13.52 8.01
CA ILE A 342 -0.15 -13.06 9.40
C ILE A 342 1.00 -12.14 9.75
N LEU A 343 0.74 -10.89 10.10
CA LEU A 343 1.75 -9.99 10.67
C LEU A 343 1.72 -10.08 12.20
N PHE A 344 2.86 -9.77 12.80
CA PHE A 344 3.07 -9.78 14.26
C PHE A 344 3.38 -8.36 14.77
N PRO A 345 2.39 -7.43 14.81
CA PRO A 345 2.64 -6.03 15.17
C PRO A 345 3.27 -5.86 16.55
N SER A 346 2.86 -6.65 17.54
CA SER A 346 3.42 -6.61 18.90
C SER A 346 4.87 -7.12 18.99
N ALA A 347 5.30 -7.97 18.04
CA ALA A 347 6.70 -8.35 17.93
C ALA A 347 7.56 -7.24 17.31
N CYS A 348 6.96 -6.41 16.45
CA CYS A 348 7.65 -5.36 15.70
C CYS A 348 7.78 -4.05 16.46
N PHE A 349 6.74 -3.65 17.19
CA PHE A 349 6.60 -2.31 17.77
C PHE A 349 6.14 -2.36 19.22
N ASP A 350 6.45 -1.29 19.96
CA ASP A 350 6.02 -1.15 21.34
C ASP A 350 4.53 -0.79 21.43
N ASN A 351 3.91 -1.11 22.57
CA ASN A 351 2.54 -0.70 22.90
C ASN A 351 1.48 -1.11 21.86
N ARG A 352 1.66 -2.27 21.20
CA ARG A 352 0.64 -2.86 20.30
C ARG A 352 -0.28 -3.83 21.01
N SER A 353 0.13 -4.36 22.17
CA SER A 353 -0.65 -5.21 23.05
C SER A 353 -0.43 -4.83 24.51
N PRO A 354 -1.28 -5.25 25.45
CA PRO A 354 -0.96 -5.24 26.87
C PRO A 354 0.34 -5.99 27.16
N GLU A 355 0.96 -5.72 28.30
CA GLU A 355 2.17 -6.42 28.75
C GLU A 355 1.93 -7.93 28.81
N GLY A 356 2.87 -8.72 28.30
CA GLY A 356 2.76 -10.19 28.18
C GLY A 356 1.77 -10.67 27.12
N GLY A 357 1.09 -9.76 26.42
CA GLY A 357 0.12 -10.09 25.37
C GLY A 357 0.72 -10.06 23.98
N ALA A 358 -0.09 -10.46 22.99
CA ALA A 358 0.27 -10.44 21.57
C ALA A 358 -0.85 -9.84 20.71
N LEU A 359 -0.45 -9.24 19.61
CA LEU A 359 -1.34 -8.75 18.56
C LEU A 359 -0.92 -9.34 17.22
N TYR A 360 -1.90 -9.89 16.50
CA TYR A 360 -1.76 -10.45 15.15
C TYR A 360 -2.67 -9.72 14.18
N SER A 361 -2.21 -9.57 12.93
CA SER A 361 -3.04 -9.09 11.82
C SER A 361 -3.07 -10.15 10.75
N TYR A 362 -4.22 -10.81 10.59
CA TYR A 362 -4.48 -11.79 9.55
C TYR A 362 -4.98 -11.09 8.29
N PHE A 363 -4.54 -11.57 7.12
CA PHE A 363 -4.99 -11.10 5.82
C PHE A 363 -5.61 -12.24 5.03
N LEU A 364 -6.81 -12.00 4.49
CA LEU A 364 -7.60 -12.97 3.75
C LEU A 364 -8.17 -12.34 2.47
N GLY A 365 -8.66 -13.15 1.56
CA GLY A 365 -9.27 -12.70 0.30
C GLY A 365 -8.27 -12.62 -0.84
N GLY A 366 -8.02 -11.42 -1.34
CA GLY A 366 -7.23 -11.21 -2.54
C GLY A 366 -7.98 -11.55 -3.83
N THR A 367 -7.28 -11.49 -4.95
CA THR A 367 -7.87 -11.79 -6.27
C THR A 367 -8.24 -13.25 -6.46
N ARG A 368 -7.66 -14.15 -5.65
CA ARG A 368 -7.91 -15.60 -5.73
C ARG A 368 -9.10 -16.07 -4.89
N HIS A 369 -9.40 -15.38 -3.80
CA HIS A 369 -10.46 -15.76 -2.85
C HIS A 369 -11.37 -14.58 -2.47
N PRO A 370 -11.92 -13.85 -3.46
CA PRO A 370 -12.77 -12.68 -3.20
C PRO A 370 -14.05 -13.04 -2.40
N GLU A 371 -14.54 -14.28 -2.51
CA GLU A 371 -15.71 -14.81 -1.84
C GLU A 371 -15.59 -14.80 -0.30
N LEU A 372 -14.38 -14.77 0.23
CA LEU A 372 -14.15 -14.71 1.70
C LEU A 372 -14.72 -13.44 2.32
N LEU A 373 -14.80 -12.33 1.56
CA LEU A 373 -15.33 -11.08 2.08
C LEU A 373 -16.85 -11.11 2.32
N GLU A 374 -17.55 -12.07 1.72
CA GLU A 374 -19.00 -12.23 1.88
C GLU A 374 -19.36 -13.19 3.03
N LYS A 375 -18.39 -13.86 3.65
CA LYS A 375 -18.60 -14.70 4.82
C LYS A 375 -19.02 -13.89 6.03
N SER A 376 -19.87 -14.49 6.88
CA SER A 376 -20.30 -13.90 8.15
C SER A 376 -19.13 -13.71 9.11
N ASP A 377 -19.27 -12.80 10.08
CA ASP A 377 -18.26 -12.58 11.12
C ASP A 377 -18.00 -13.87 11.92
N ASP A 378 -19.06 -14.65 12.21
CA ASP A 378 -18.90 -15.91 12.95
C ASP A 378 -18.08 -16.96 12.18
N GLU A 379 -18.26 -17.04 10.84
CA GLU A 379 -17.44 -17.94 10.01
C GLU A 379 -15.97 -17.50 10.01
N ILE A 380 -15.74 -16.21 9.92
CA ILE A 380 -14.37 -15.64 9.96
C ILE A 380 -13.73 -15.85 11.33
N ILE A 381 -14.46 -15.60 12.42
CA ILE A 381 -13.97 -15.84 13.78
C ILE A 381 -13.57 -17.32 13.96
N ARG A 382 -14.40 -18.26 13.52
CA ARG A 382 -14.05 -19.69 13.56
C ARG A 382 -12.80 -20.00 12.76
N LEU A 383 -12.68 -19.48 11.53
CA LEU A 383 -11.49 -19.66 10.67
C LEU A 383 -10.23 -19.14 11.36
N ILE A 384 -10.30 -17.95 11.95
CA ILE A 384 -9.16 -17.34 12.66
C ILE A 384 -8.80 -18.11 13.92
N THR A 385 -9.78 -18.53 14.70
CA THR A 385 -9.54 -19.31 15.93
C THR A 385 -8.89 -20.67 15.63
N THR A 386 -9.33 -21.34 14.56
CA THR A 386 -8.69 -22.55 14.05
C THR A 386 -7.26 -22.25 13.59
N GLY A 387 -7.04 -21.14 12.85
CA GLY A 387 -5.73 -20.72 12.39
C GLY A 387 -4.75 -20.37 13.52
N LEU A 388 -5.23 -19.87 14.67
CA LEU A 388 -4.37 -19.68 15.85
C LEU A 388 -3.77 -21.00 16.34
N ASN A 389 -4.57 -22.07 16.36
CA ASN A 389 -4.08 -23.40 16.74
C ASN A 389 -3.17 -23.99 15.66
N GLU A 390 -3.66 -24.08 14.42
CA GLU A 390 -2.95 -24.79 13.35
C GLU A 390 -1.65 -24.10 12.90
N MET A 391 -1.63 -22.76 12.88
CA MET A 391 -0.53 -22.01 12.30
C MET A 391 0.42 -21.39 13.32
N LEU A 392 -0.10 -21.04 14.50
CA LEU A 392 0.69 -20.42 15.58
C LEU A 392 0.80 -21.30 16.82
N ASP A 393 0.29 -22.53 16.74
CA ASP A 393 0.41 -23.57 17.77
C ASP A 393 -0.14 -23.12 19.15
N TYR A 394 -1.23 -22.32 19.12
CA TYR A 394 -1.99 -21.99 20.33
C TYR A 394 -2.90 -23.15 20.75
N PRO A 395 -3.28 -23.25 22.04
CA PRO A 395 -4.21 -24.27 22.50
C PRO A 395 -5.52 -24.25 21.69
N ALA A 396 -6.07 -25.43 21.39
CA ALA A 396 -7.37 -25.51 20.73
C ALA A 396 -8.48 -24.89 21.60
N GLY A 397 -9.40 -24.18 20.97
CA GLY A 397 -10.53 -23.54 21.66
C GLY A 397 -10.19 -22.24 22.39
N ILE A 398 -8.99 -21.68 22.16
CA ILE A 398 -8.65 -20.35 22.69
C ILE A 398 -9.64 -19.28 22.21
N VAL A 399 -10.06 -18.42 23.10
CA VAL A 399 -10.89 -17.26 22.79
C VAL A 399 -10.02 -16.01 22.84
N PRO A 400 -9.82 -15.30 21.73
CA PRO A 400 -9.08 -14.05 21.73
C PRO A 400 -9.80 -12.94 22.53
N ASP A 401 -9.01 -12.09 23.20
CA ASP A 401 -9.50 -10.93 23.95
C ASP A 401 -9.97 -9.78 23.03
N LEU A 402 -9.48 -9.77 21.79
CA LEU A 402 -9.84 -8.84 20.73
C LEU A 402 -9.95 -9.55 19.39
N ILE A 403 -11.06 -9.39 18.69
CA ILE A 403 -11.17 -9.68 17.25
C ILE A 403 -11.87 -8.49 16.60
N ARG A 404 -11.24 -7.93 15.54
CA ARG A 404 -11.84 -6.87 14.72
C ARG A 404 -11.65 -7.19 13.24
N ILE A 405 -12.75 -7.23 12.51
CA ILE A 405 -12.81 -7.62 11.08
C ILE A 405 -13.02 -6.38 10.24
N PHE A 406 -12.14 -6.15 9.27
CA PHE A 406 -12.20 -5.04 8.32
C PHE A 406 -12.26 -5.57 6.89
N ARG A 407 -13.34 -5.25 6.17
CA ARG A 407 -13.58 -5.68 4.80
C ARG A 407 -13.35 -4.54 3.82
N HIS A 408 -12.36 -4.65 2.97
CA HIS A 408 -12.02 -3.68 1.94
C HIS A 408 -12.31 -4.26 0.56
N LYS A 409 -13.51 -4.01 0.02
CA LYS A 409 -13.96 -4.57 -1.28
C LYS A 409 -13.11 -4.11 -2.47
N LYS A 410 -12.49 -2.93 -2.38
CA LYS A 410 -11.59 -2.35 -3.39
C LYS A 410 -10.32 -1.83 -2.73
N ALA A 411 -9.44 -2.75 -2.28
CA ALA A 411 -8.28 -2.40 -1.46
C ALA A 411 -7.05 -2.05 -2.28
N ILE A 412 -6.56 -2.95 -3.10
CA ILE A 412 -5.23 -2.85 -3.73
C ILE A 412 -5.35 -2.91 -5.25
N PRO A 413 -4.96 -1.84 -5.98
CA PRO A 413 -5.00 -1.85 -7.44
C PRO A 413 -4.02 -2.86 -8.02
N GLN A 414 -4.44 -3.57 -9.06
CA GLN A 414 -3.68 -4.60 -9.73
C GLN A 414 -3.04 -4.05 -11.01
N TYR A 415 -1.72 -4.10 -11.10
CA TYR A 415 -0.97 -3.62 -12.27
C TYR A 415 -0.81 -4.74 -13.30
N GLU A 416 -1.94 -5.07 -13.94
CA GLU A 416 -2.05 -6.06 -15.01
C GLU A 416 -1.72 -5.46 -16.40
N SER A 417 -1.90 -6.21 -17.46
CA SER A 417 -1.59 -5.83 -18.87
C SER A 417 -2.25 -4.51 -19.30
N SER A 418 -3.44 -4.20 -18.78
CA SER A 418 -4.12 -2.92 -19.03
C SER A 418 -3.40 -1.68 -18.50
N SER A 419 -2.37 -1.86 -17.68
CA SER A 419 -1.69 -0.73 -17.00
C SER A 419 -0.98 0.21 -17.96
N THR A 420 -0.42 -0.31 -19.05
CA THR A 420 0.25 0.51 -20.08
C THR A 420 -0.74 1.47 -20.75
N ASP A 421 -1.87 0.94 -21.18
CA ASP A 421 -2.91 1.74 -21.84
C ASP A 421 -3.52 2.76 -20.86
N ARG A 422 -3.76 2.36 -19.61
CA ARG A 422 -4.21 3.27 -18.55
C ARG A 422 -3.25 4.43 -18.32
N PHE A 423 -1.94 4.16 -18.23
CA PHE A 423 -0.96 5.22 -18.02
C PHE A 423 -0.86 6.15 -19.22
N ALA A 424 -0.97 5.61 -20.45
CA ALA A 424 -1.06 6.42 -21.66
C ALA A 424 -2.31 7.32 -21.65
N ALA A 425 -3.47 6.75 -21.33
CA ALA A 425 -4.74 7.50 -21.25
C ALA A 425 -4.71 8.62 -20.19
N ILE A 426 -4.08 8.39 -19.03
CA ILE A 426 -3.87 9.44 -18.02
C ILE A 426 -2.98 10.56 -18.55
N ASN A 427 -1.88 10.21 -19.24
CA ASN A 427 -0.98 11.19 -19.81
C ASN A 427 -1.65 12.00 -20.94
N GLU A 428 -2.46 11.37 -21.79
CA GLU A 428 -3.28 12.01 -22.81
C GLU A 428 -4.27 12.99 -22.18
N LEU A 429 -4.99 12.57 -21.14
CA LEU A 429 -5.94 13.40 -20.39
C LEU A 429 -5.28 14.63 -19.79
N GLN A 430 -4.13 14.45 -19.13
CA GLN A 430 -3.40 15.58 -18.51
C GLN A 430 -2.83 16.57 -19.54
N LYS A 431 -2.47 16.10 -20.75
CA LYS A 431 -2.07 16.98 -21.86
C LYS A 431 -3.25 17.75 -22.43
N GLN A 432 -4.41 17.09 -22.57
CA GLN A 432 -5.63 17.70 -23.09
C GLN A 432 -6.20 18.74 -22.14
N TYR A 433 -6.03 18.55 -20.84
CA TYR A 433 -6.58 19.44 -19.80
C TYR A 433 -5.47 19.96 -18.88
N PRO A 434 -4.78 21.05 -19.28
CA PRO A 434 -3.74 21.67 -18.47
C PRO A 434 -4.23 22.04 -17.06
N GLY A 435 -3.39 21.81 -16.06
CA GLY A 435 -3.74 22.04 -14.66
C GLY A 435 -4.41 20.84 -13.98
N LEU A 436 -4.80 19.78 -14.70
CA LEU A 436 -5.27 18.53 -14.12
C LEU A 436 -4.08 17.59 -13.86
N VAL A 437 -3.99 17.07 -12.64
CA VAL A 437 -3.04 16.00 -12.26
C VAL A 437 -3.81 14.82 -11.70
N VAL A 438 -3.69 13.66 -12.34
CA VAL A 438 -4.27 12.40 -11.87
C VAL A 438 -3.18 11.58 -11.18
N ALA A 439 -3.29 11.42 -9.88
CA ALA A 439 -2.32 10.81 -8.99
C ALA A 439 -2.97 9.71 -8.13
N GLY A 440 -2.27 9.24 -7.12
CA GLY A 440 -2.75 8.18 -6.22
C GLY A 440 -2.26 6.81 -6.65
N ASN A 441 -2.81 5.76 -6.04
CA ASN A 441 -2.34 4.39 -6.20
C ASN A 441 -2.68 3.72 -7.55
N LEU A 442 -3.38 4.41 -8.43
CA LEU A 442 -3.70 3.91 -9.78
C LEU A 442 -2.48 3.93 -10.72
N LYS A 443 -1.39 4.60 -10.32
CA LYS A 443 -0.09 4.60 -11.00
C LYS A 443 1.07 4.81 -10.02
N GLY A 444 2.28 4.34 -10.37
CA GLY A 444 3.52 4.65 -9.64
C GLY A 444 3.71 3.91 -8.32
N GLY A 445 3.16 2.70 -8.18
CA GLY A 445 3.30 1.84 -7.00
C GLY A 445 2.12 1.91 -6.05
N ILE A 446 2.08 1.01 -5.08
CA ILE A 446 0.99 0.89 -4.10
C ILE A 446 1.43 1.16 -2.66
N GLY A 447 2.74 1.10 -2.40
CA GLY A 447 3.30 1.23 -1.07
C GLY A 447 3.26 2.66 -0.53
N MET A 448 3.25 2.83 0.77
CA MET A 448 3.27 4.16 1.41
C MET A 448 4.46 5.01 0.93
N ALA A 449 5.63 4.39 0.76
CA ALA A 449 6.82 5.07 0.28
C ALA A 449 6.67 5.60 -1.15
N ASP A 450 6.00 4.83 -2.03
CA ASP A 450 5.71 5.26 -3.39
C ASP A 450 4.73 6.43 -3.41
N ARG A 451 3.75 6.42 -2.50
CA ARG A 451 2.76 7.50 -2.34
C ARG A 451 3.40 8.80 -1.90
N ILE A 452 4.33 8.72 -0.94
CA ILE A 452 5.10 9.88 -0.47
C ILE A 452 6.01 10.41 -1.58
N LYS A 453 6.74 9.53 -2.26
CA LYS A 453 7.62 9.91 -3.37
C LYS A 453 6.84 10.61 -4.48
N GLN A 454 5.73 10.00 -4.95
CA GLN A 454 4.87 10.59 -5.98
C GLN A 454 4.37 11.99 -5.58
N ALA A 455 3.94 12.16 -4.34
CA ALA A 455 3.47 13.45 -3.83
C ALA A 455 4.55 14.53 -3.84
N VAL A 456 5.79 14.17 -3.46
CA VAL A 456 6.94 15.08 -3.51
C VAL A 456 7.27 15.48 -4.95
N GLU A 457 7.22 14.54 -5.89
CA GLU A 457 7.43 14.80 -7.32
C GLU A 457 6.37 15.77 -7.86
N ILE A 458 5.08 15.51 -7.62
CA ILE A 458 3.97 16.40 -8.02
C ILE A 458 4.13 17.83 -7.44
N ALA A 459 4.54 17.91 -6.19
CA ALA A 459 4.75 19.21 -5.56
C ALA A 459 6.00 19.95 -6.07
N ARG A 460 6.97 19.26 -6.71
CA ARG A 460 8.15 19.88 -7.34
C ARG A 460 7.84 20.44 -8.72
N GLU A 461 6.98 19.77 -9.48
CA GLU A 461 6.51 20.22 -10.78
C GLU A 461 5.57 21.43 -10.58
N ARG A 462 6.01 22.62 -10.98
CA ARG A 462 5.22 23.87 -10.87
C ARG A 462 4.28 24.05 -12.03
#